data_5dbbea3e5995bf5f1b71236c96cd77be
#
_entry.id   5dbbea3e5995bf5f1b71236c96cd77be
#
_cell.length_a   1.000
_cell.length_b   1.000
_cell.length_c   1.000
_cell.angle_alpha   90.00
_cell.angle_beta   90.00
_cell.angle_gamma   90.00
#
_symmetry.space_group_name_H-M   'P 1'
#
loop_
_entity.id
_entity.type
_entity.pdbx_description
1 polymer ?
#
loop_
_entity_poly.entity_id
_entity_poly.type
_entity_poly.pdbx_seq_one_letter_code
_entity_poly.pdbx_strand_id
1 'polypeptide(L)'
;MVSEFCKVAGSKASHPSGVCHDVAMANEPGEGCIHVVIEIPRGSRNKYEIDHDTGRVFLDRRLFTATTYPADYGFIPNTLGGDGDPLDALVLLEDPVYPGVWVEARPVGVLYMHDEAGEDAKILCVPPREPRWENVHDLDDLTPQLVAEIQHFFEVYKALEPGKTSSTGGLAGREAAWDEIRKARGNYKGPAH
;
A
#
# COMPACT_ATOMS: atom_id res chain seq x y z
N MET A 1 54.35 19.36 -39.98
CA MET A 1 54.37 18.64 -38.65
C MET A 1 53.00 18.02 -38.45
N VAL A 2 52.95 16.73 -38.62
CA VAL A 2 51.75 15.95 -38.88
C VAL A 2 51.31 15.35 -37.50
N SER A 3 50.06 15.58 -37.13
CA SER A 3 49.46 14.98 -35.94
C SER A 3 48.76 13.68 -36.36
N GLU A 4 49.17 12.58 -35.75
CA GLU A 4 48.60 11.24 -35.94
C GLU A 4 47.21 11.12 -35.32
N PHE A 5 46.26 10.67 -36.11
CA PHE A 5 44.94 10.24 -35.65
C PHE A 5 45.00 8.85 -35.01
N CYS A 6 44.74 8.76 -33.72
CA CYS A 6 44.57 7.51 -33.04
C CYS A 6 43.18 6.90 -33.35
N LYS A 7 43.17 5.77 -34.08
CA LYS A 7 41.97 4.95 -34.31
C LYS A 7 41.64 4.18 -33.02
N VAL A 8 40.55 4.52 -32.38
CA VAL A 8 39.96 3.68 -31.32
C VAL A 8 39.06 2.63 -31.96
N ALA A 9 39.45 1.38 -31.81
CA ALA A 9 38.67 0.22 -32.22
C ALA A 9 37.41 0.07 -31.33
N GLY A 10 36.26 -0.05 -31.98
CA GLY A 10 35.00 -0.30 -31.29
C GLY A 10 34.96 -1.69 -30.68
N SER A 11 34.91 -1.76 -29.35
CA SER A 11 34.53 -2.96 -28.63
C SER A 11 33.01 -2.93 -28.44
N LYS A 12 32.32 -3.93 -29.01
CA LYS A 12 30.91 -4.20 -28.71
C LYS A 12 30.81 -4.62 -27.24
N ALA A 13 30.32 -3.72 -26.41
CA ALA A 13 29.91 -4.08 -25.05
C ALA A 13 28.62 -4.91 -25.13
N SER A 14 28.76 -6.21 -24.89
CA SER A 14 27.64 -7.09 -24.60
C SER A 14 27.02 -6.64 -23.27
N HIS A 15 25.75 -6.21 -23.27
CA HIS A 15 24.99 -5.97 -22.06
C HIS A 15 24.75 -7.31 -21.38
N PRO A 16 25.10 -7.49 -20.09
CA PRO A 16 24.65 -8.65 -19.34
C PRO A 16 23.17 -8.46 -19.03
N SER A 17 22.32 -9.21 -19.73
CA SER A 17 20.93 -9.47 -19.32
C SER A 17 20.96 -10.36 -18.09
N GLY A 18 20.89 -9.79 -16.89
CA GLY A 18 20.92 -10.60 -15.68
C GLY A 18 21.04 -9.82 -14.39
N VAL A 19 20.21 -8.79 -14.15
CA VAL A 19 20.23 -8.07 -12.85
C VAL A 19 18.82 -7.72 -12.36
N CYS A 20 17.81 -8.53 -12.62
CA CYS A 20 16.47 -8.27 -12.08
C CYS A 20 15.95 -9.35 -11.11
N HIS A 21 16.71 -10.42 -10.79
CA HIS A 21 16.22 -11.48 -9.89
C HIS A 21 16.77 -11.44 -8.48
N ASP A 22 17.88 -10.75 -8.21
CA ASP A 22 18.53 -10.79 -6.88
C ASP A 22 18.14 -9.64 -5.93
N VAL A 23 17.46 -8.59 -6.42
CA VAL A 23 17.04 -7.47 -5.56
C VAL A 23 15.77 -7.81 -4.78
N ALA A 24 14.95 -8.75 -5.26
CA ALA A 24 13.69 -9.13 -4.61
C ALA A 24 13.90 -9.92 -3.30
N MET A 25 15.03 -10.65 -3.16
CA MET A 25 15.30 -11.51 -2.00
C MET A 25 15.97 -10.76 -0.84
N ALA A 26 16.48 -9.56 -1.03
CA ALA A 26 17.20 -8.81 0.00
C ALA A 26 16.29 -8.06 0.98
N ASN A 27 14.98 -7.98 0.74
CA ASN A 27 14.02 -7.20 1.52
C ASN A 27 12.76 -8.00 1.88
N GLU A 28 12.87 -9.26 2.29
CA GLU A 28 11.73 -9.97 2.86
C GLU A 28 11.31 -9.31 4.18
N PRO A 29 9.99 -9.15 4.44
CA PRO A 29 9.52 -8.59 5.70
C PRO A 29 9.86 -9.51 6.87
N GLY A 30 10.11 -8.93 8.04
CA GLY A 30 10.33 -9.69 9.28
C GLY A 30 9.15 -10.58 9.65
N GLU A 31 9.38 -11.53 10.56
CA GLU A 31 8.33 -12.44 11.02
C GLU A 31 7.11 -11.67 11.55
N GLY A 32 5.91 -12.03 11.08
CA GLY A 32 4.66 -11.35 11.44
C GLY A 32 4.49 -9.96 10.83
N CYS A 33 5.26 -9.62 9.80
CA CYS A 33 5.18 -8.38 9.03
C CYS A 33 4.84 -8.64 7.56
N ILE A 34 4.48 -7.58 6.88
CA ILE A 34 4.20 -7.52 5.44
C ILE A 34 4.88 -6.28 4.86
N HIS A 35 5.01 -6.21 3.55
CA HIS A 35 5.28 -4.96 2.85
C HIS A 35 3.98 -4.30 2.40
N VAL A 36 3.93 -2.99 2.50
CA VAL A 36 2.88 -2.13 1.94
C VAL A 36 3.54 -1.11 1.01
N VAL A 37 3.01 -0.96 -0.19
CA VAL A 37 3.41 0.11 -1.12
C VAL A 37 2.48 1.28 -0.88
N ILE A 38 3.01 2.43 -0.47
CA ILE A 38 2.19 3.60 -0.19
C ILE A 38 1.85 4.32 -1.49
N GLU A 39 0.58 4.65 -1.65
CA GLU A 39 0.06 5.46 -2.75
C GLU A 39 -0.30 6.86 -2.28
N ILE A 40 -0.90 6.97 -1.09
CA ILE A 40 -1.47 8.22 -0.61
C ILE A 40 -0.91 8.53 0.78
N PRO A 41 -0.15 9.62 0.94
CA PRO A 41 0.36 10.04 2.24
C PRO A 41 -0.77 10.50 3.18
N ARG A 42 -0.62 10.26 4.47
CA ARG A 42 -1.49 10.84 5.50
C ARG A 42 -1.60 12.37 5.32
N GLY A 43 -2.80 12.90 5.53
CA GLY A 43 -3.10 14.33 5.38
C GLY A 43 -3.36 14.77 3.94
N SER A 44 -3.19 13.91 2.95
CA SER A 44 -3.51 14.21 1.56
C SER A 44 -5.02 14.25 1.31
N ARG A 45 -5.43 15.17 0.45
CA ARG A 45 -6.74 15.17 -0.21
C ARG A 45 -6.66 14.64 -1.65
N ASN A 46 -5.45 14.48 -2.16
CA ASN A 46 -5.24 13.89 -3.47
C ASN A 46 -5.25 12.37 -3.34
N LYS A 47 -6.06 11.71 -4.16
CA LYS A 47 -6.00 10.27 -4.37
C LYS A 47 -5.01 10.00 -5.49
N TYR A 48 -3.96 9.28 -5.18
CA TYR A 48 -2.99 8.79 -6.15
C TYR A 48 -3.22 7.30 -6.37
N GLU A 49 -2.84 6.83 -7.53
CA GLU A 49 -2.88 5.43 -7.95
C GLU A 49 -1.51 5.06 -8.54
N ILE A 50 -1.05 3.87 -8.27
CA ILE A 50 0.16 3.31 -8.87
C ILE A 50 -0.25 2.32 -9.96
N ASP A 51 0.14 2.61 -11.19
CA ASP A 51 0.00 1.65 -12.28
C ASP A 51 0.89 0.45 -12.03
N HIS A 52 0.30 -0.72 -11.84
CA HIS A 52 1.01 -1.94 -11.42
C HIS A 52 1.96 -2.49 -12.48
N ASP A 53 1.74 -2.17 -13.76
CA ASP A 53 2.59 -2.62 -14.86
C ASP A 53 3.85 -1.75 -15.02
N THR A 54 3.71 -0.45 -14.79
CA THR A 54 4.78 0.53 -15.04
C THR A 54 5.39 1.12 -13.78
N GLY A 55 4.76 0.94 -12.62
CA GLY A 55 5.16 1.55 -11.35
C GLY A 55 4.98 3.08 -11.31
N ARG A 56 4.26 3.66 -12.26
CA ARG A 56 4.05 5.10 -12.33
C ARG A 56 2.94 5.54 -11.39
N VAL A 57 3.18 6.66 -10.71
CA VAL A 57 2.18 7.29 -9.83
C VAL A 57 1.35 8.28 -10.64
N PHE A 58 0.03 8.14 -10.60
CA PHE A 58 -0.92 9.05 -11.22
C PHE A 58 -1.76 9.77 -10.16
N LEU A 59 -2.12 11.02 -10.43
CA LEU A 59 -3.17 11.69 -9.68
C LEU A 59 -4.52 11.26 -10.28
N ASP A 60 -5.25 10.40 -9.56
CA ASP A 60 -6.62 10.03 -9.94
C ASP A 60 -7.55 11.24 -9.77
N ARG A 61 -7.71 11.71 -8.56
CA ARG A 61 -8.54 12.87 -8.25
C ARG A 61 -8.18 13.51 -6.92
N ARG A 62 -8.76 14.66 -6.65
CA ARG A 62 -8.84 15.25 -5.32
C ARG A 62 -10.16 14.84 -4.67
N LEU A 63 -10.14 14.46 -3.39
CA LEU A 63 -11.37 14.18 -2.64
C LEU A 63 -12.33 15.38 -2.69
N PHE A 64 -13.61 15.11 -2.93
CA PHE A 64 -14.64 16.15 -3.02
C PHE A 64 -15.02 16.67 -1.63
N THR A 65 -14.88 15.84 -0.59
CA THR A 65 -15.07 16.24 0.82
C THR A 65 -13.90 17.07 1.33
N ALA A 66 -14.05 17.68 2.51
CA ALA A 66 -12.97 18.41 3.19
C ALA A 66 -12.03 17.48 3.98
N THR A 67 -12.33 16.18 4.03
CA THR A 67 -11.54 15.18 4.76
C THR A 67 -10.18 14.94 4.09
N THR A 68 -9.23 14.43 4.88
CA THR A 68 -7.91 13.98 4.42
C THR A 68 -7.69 12.54 4.85
N TYR A 69 -6.83 11.81 4.16
CA TYR A 69 -6.46 10.46 4.56
C TYR A 69 -5.90 10.43 5.98
N PRO A 70 -6.45 9.60 6.90
CA PRO A 70 -6.06 9.59 8.31
C PRO A 70 -4.73 8.90 8.59
N ALA A 71 -4.26 8.07 7.66
CA ALA A 71 -2.99 7.34 7.69
C ALA A 71 -2.40 7.27 6.30
N ASP A 72 -1.16 6.82 6.18
CA ASP A 72 -0.57 6.47 4.89
C ASP A 72 -1.33 5.28 4.32
N TYR A 73 -1.82 5.41 3.10
CA TYR A 73 -2.68 4.44 2.44
C TYR A 73 -1.99 3.86 1.21
N GLY A 74 -2.17 2.58 0.98
CA GLY A 74 -1.62 1.89 -0.16
C GLY A 74 -2.09 0.45 -0.20
N PHE A 75 -1.33 -0.43 -0.83
CA PHE A 75 -1.71 -1.81 -1.05
C PHE A 75 -0.62 -2.81 -0.65
N ILE A 76 -1.02 -4.06 -0.46
CA ILE A 76 -0.14 -5.19 -0.16
C ILE A 76 0.21 -5.87 -1.49
N PRO A 77 1.48 -5.88 -1.92
CA PRO A 77 1.89 -6.53 -3.17
C PRO A 77 1.58 -8.03 -3.18
N ASN A 78 1.33 -8.57 -4.38
CA ASN A 78 1.05 -9.99 -4.59
C ASN A 78 -0.19 -10.48 -3.83
N THR A 79 -1.22 -9.65 -3.76
CA THR A 79 -2.55 -9.95 -3.23
C THR A 79 -3.62 -9.62 -4.26
N LEU A 80 -4.81 -10.23 -4.11
CA LEU A 80 -6.00 -9.90 -4.89
C LEU A 80 -7.21 -9.91 -3.95
N GLY A 81 -7.80 -8.73 -3.76
CA GLY A 81 -9.01 -8.50 -2.97
C GLY A 81 -10.29 -9.01 -3.64
N GLY A 82 -11.42 -8.81 -2.99
CA GLY A 82 -12.73 -9.22 -3.50
C GLY A 82 -13.25 -8.36 -4.65
N ASP A 83 -12.80 -7.13 -4.74
CA ASP A 83 -13.10 -6.13 -5.79
C ASP A 83 -12.24 -6.29 -7.05
N GLY A 84 -11.20 -7.12 -7.01
CA GLY A 84 -10.30 -7.38 -8.14
C GLY A 84 -9.00 -6.57 -8.12
N ASP A 85 -8.83 -5.70 -7.11
CA ASP A 85 -7.62 -4.92 -6.88
C ASP A 85 -6.73 -5.57 -5.79
N PRO A 86 -5.45 -5.21 -5.66
CA PRO A 86 -4.63 -5.63 -4.54
C PRO A 86 -5.26 -5.22 -3.20
N LEU A 87 -5.05 -6.04 -2.15
CA LEU A 87 -5.61 -5.77 -0.83
C LEU A 87 -5.04 -4.48 -0.24
N ASP A 88 -5.93 -3.57 0.11
CA ASP A 88 -5.61 -2.26 0.68
C ASP A 88 -5.06 -2.33 2.12
N ALA A 89 -4.19 -1.39 2.44
CA ALA A 89 -3.65 -1.24 3.79
C ALA A 89 -3.46 0.22 4.19
N LEU A 90 -3.67 0.50 5.48
CA LEU A 90 -3.31 1.74 6.14
C LEU A 90 -2.10 1.49 7.03
N VAL A 91 -1.08 2.32 6.93
CA VAL A 91 0.08 2.28 7.82
C VAL A 91 0.10 3.53 8.69
N LEU A 92 0.08 3.32 10.02
CA LEU A 92 0.04 4.38 11.02
C LEU A 92 1.45 4.95 11.25
N LEU A 93 1.95 5.69 10.26
CA LEU A 93 3.23 6.37 10.37
C LEU A 93 3.08 7.72 11.08
N GLU A 94 4.11 8.11 11.87
CA GLU A 94 4.14 9.43 12.50
C GLU A 94 4.32 10.53 11.46
N ASP A 95 5.27 10.38 10.59
CA ASP A 95 5.51 11.24 9.44
C ASP A 95 5.12 10.52 8.15
N PRO A 96 4.32 11.16 7.27
CA PRO A 96 3.90 10.53 6.02
C PRO A 96 5.06 10.33 5.06
N VAL A 97 5.02 9.26 4.29
CA VAL A 97 6.02 8.97 3.25
C VAL A 97 5.48 9.28 1.84
N TYR A 98 6.39 9.35 0.87
CA TYR A 98 6.02 9.64 -0.52
C TYR A 98 5.36 8.44 -1.21
N PRO A 99 4.48 8.67 -2.20
CA PRO A 99 3.95 7.61 -3.05
C PRO A 99 5.07 6.76 -3.71
N GLY A 100 4.88 5.44 -3.73
CA GLY A 100 5.84 4.46 -4.23
C GLY A 100 6.83 3.94 -3.19
N VAL A 101 6.82 4.46 -1.97
CA VAL A 101 7.67 3.95 -0.88
C VAL A 101 7.13 2.61 -0.37
N TRP A 102 8.01 1.63 -0.24
CA TRP A 102 7.73 0.34 0.39
C TRP A 102 7.98 0.43 1.88
N VAL A 103 6.98 0.09 2.68
CA VAL A 103 7.04 0.13 4.14
C VAL A 103 6.87 -1.28 4.68
N GLU A 104 7.80 -1.71 5.55
CA GLU A 104 7.60 -2.91 6.37
C GLU A 104 6.58 -2.56 7.47
N ALA A 105 5.51 -3.34 7.59
CA ALA A 105 4.40 -3.06 8.47
C ALA A 105 3.87 -4.32 9.17
N ARG A 106 3.49 -4.18 10.44
CA ARG A 106 2.86 -5.24 11.24
C ARG A 106 1.34 -5.06 11.21
N PRO A 107 0.57 -6.01 10.66
CA PRO A 107 -0.88 -6.00 10.72
C PRO A 107 -1.38 -6.08 12.16
N VAL A 108 -2.32 -5.22 12.53
CA VAL A 108 -2.94 -5.17 13.86
C VAL A 108 -4.46 -5.24 13.83
N GLY A 109 -5.09 -5.05 12.67
CA GLY A 109 -6.53 -5.15 12.53
C GLY A 109 -6.98 -5.03 11.09
N VAL A 110 -8.28 -5.15 10.88
CA VAL A 110 -8.95 -4.98 9.58
C VAL A 110 -10.21 -4.16 9.74
N LEU A 111 -10.44 -3.22 8.83
CA LEU A 111 -11.70 -2.52 8.62
C LEU A 111 -12.40 -3.14 7.42
N TYR A 112 -13.58 -3.69 7.64
CA TYR A 112 -14.44 -4.17 6.57
C TYR A 112 -15.31 -3.05 6.03
N MET A 113 -15.42 -2.99 4.73
CA MET A 113 -16.19 -1.99 4.03
C MET A 113 -17.02 -2.62 2.91
N HIS A 114 -18.01 -1.87 2.47
CA HIS A 114 -18.78 -2.14 1.25
C HIS A 114 -18.86 -0.83 0.47
N ASP A 115 -18.54 -0.91 -0.80
CA ASP A 115 -18.73 0.19 -1.72
C ASP A 115 -19.49 -0.28 -2.99
N GLU A 116 -19.51 0.53 -4.04
CA GLU A 116 -20.19 0.20 -5.28
C GLU A 116 -19.59 -1.01 -6.03
N ALA A 117 -18.34 -1.39 -5.75
CA ALA A 117 -17.64 -2.53 -6.33
C ALA A 117 -17.84 -3.83 -5.52
N GLY A 118 -18.25 -3.72 -4.24
CA GLY A 118 -18.53 -4.88 -3.38
C GLY A 118 -17.86 -4.84 -2.02
N GLU A 119 -17.41 -6.00 -1.55
CA GLU A 119 -16.64 -6.14 -0.30
C GLU A 119 -15.23 -5.61 -0.48
N ASP A 120 -14.83 -4.73 0.41
CA ASP A 120 -13.54 -4.05 0.40
C ASP A 120 -12.97 -4.05 1.83
N ALA A 121 -11.91 -4.78 2.05
CA ALA A 121 -11.23 -4.88 3.34
C ALA A 121 -9.96 -4.02 3.35
N LYS A 122 -9.72 -3.31 4.46
CA LYS A 122 -8.52 -2.47 4.62
C LYS A 122 -7.75 -2.91 5.86
N ILE A 123 -6.52 -3.34 5.66
CA ILE A 123 -5.65 -3.82 6.72
C ILE A 123 -5.07 -2.63 7.49
N LEU A 124 -5.21 -2.62 8.81
CA LEU A 124 -4.58 -1.62 9.68
C LEU A 124 -3.22 -2.14 10.14
N CYS A 125 -2.19 -1.33 9.94
CA CYS A 125 -0.81 -1.70 10.19
C CYS A 125 -0.07 -0.63 10.97
N VAL A 126 0.96 -1.06 11.73
CA VAL A 126 1.92 -0.18 12.40
C VAL A 126 3.35 -0.50 11.96
N PRO A 127 4.28 0.48 11.94
CA PRO A 127 5.68 0.21 11.64
C PRO A 127 6.32 -0.61 12.79
N PRO A 128 6.95 -1.77 12.50
CA PRO A 128 7.41 -2.70 13.55
C PRO A 128 8.64 -2.20 14.32
N ARG A 129 9.39 -1.24 13.76
CA ARG A 129 10.65 -0.73 14.33
C ARG A 129 10.50 0.65 14.98
N GLU A 130 9.31 1.20 15.02
CA GLU A 130 9.03 2.49 15.65
C GLU A 130 8.68 2.27 17.14
N PRO A 131 9.44 2.85 18.09
CA PRO A 131 9.23 2.62 19.53
C PRO A 131 7.83 2.99 20.04
N ARG A 132 7.17 3.97 19.42
CA ARG A 132 5.80 4.37 19.79
C ARG A 132 4.76 3.29 19.53
N TRP A 133 5.05 2.38 18.60
CA TRP A 133 4.18 1.27 18.21
C TRP A 133 4.66 -0.08 18.74
N GLU A 134 5.70 -0.09 19.61
CA GLU A 134 6.31 -1.32 20.13
C GLU A 134 5.28 -2.24 20.80
N ASN A 135 4.37 -1.63 21.59
CA ASN A 135 3.36 -2.36 22.37
C ASN A 135 2.01 -2.53 21.63
N VAL A 136 1.91 -2.14 20.37
CA VAL A 136 0.68 -2.30 19.59
C VAL A 136 0.76 -3.58 18.78
N HIS A 137 0.00 -4.60 19.17
CA HIS A 137 -0.01 -5.93 18.57
C HIS A 137 -1.38 -6.35 18.04
N ASP A 138 -2.44 -5.70 18.49
CA ASP A 138 -3.82 -5.94 18.05
C ASP A 138 -4.60 -4.62 17.92
N LEU A 139 -5.79 -4.69 17.36
CA LEU A 139 -6.69 -3.55 17.19
C LEU A 139 -7.00 -2.84 18.52
N ASP A 140 -7.21 -3.62 19.58
CA ASP A 140 -7.56 -3.10 20.90
C ASP A 140 -6.43 -2.32 21.57
N ASP A 141 -5.21 -2.42 21.09
CA ASP A 141 -4.06 -1.63 21.55
C ASP A 141 -4.05 -0.22 20.93
N LEU A 142 -4.83 0.01 19.86
CA LEU A 142 -4.98 1.34 19.26
C LEU A 142 -5.92 2.22 20.11
N THR A 143 -5.66 3.53 20.11
CA THR A 143 -6.58 4.43 20.81
C THR A 143 -7.95 4.44 20.14
N PRO A 144 -9.06 4.39 20.91
CA PRO A 144 -10.41 4.40 20.34
C PRO A 144 -10.67 5.60 19.42
N GLN A 145 -10.07 6.76 19.72
CA GLN A 145 -10.22 7.96 18.92
C GLN A 145 -9.62 7.78 17.51
N LEU A 146 -8.42 7.18 17.40
CA LEU A 146 -7.77 6.93 16.11
C LEU A 146 -8.59 5.95 15.26
N VAL A 147 -9.08 4.89 15.87
CA VAL A 147 -9.94 3.90 15.20
C VAL A 147 -11.23 4.57 14.68
N ALA A 148 -11.86 5.42 15.50
CA ALA A 148 -13.05 6.16 15.11
C ALA A 148 -12.78 7.16 13.97
N GLU A 149 -11.64 7.83 13.95
CA GLU A 149 -11.24 8.75 12.88
C GLU A 149 -11.06 8.01 11.54
N ILE A 150 -10.41 6.84 11.58
CA ILE A 150 -10.24 5.99 10.40
C ILE A 150 -11.59 5.54 9.87
N GLN A 151 -12.43 4.99 10.72
CA GLN A 151 -13.78 4.53 10.34
C GLN A 151 -14.61 5.67 9.75
N HIS A 152 -14.68 6.79 10.43
CA HIS A 152 -15.42 7.96 9.99
C HIS A 152 -14.93 8.48 8.62
N PHE A 153 -13.61 8.50 8.39
CA PHE A 153 -13.08 8.91 7.10
C PHE A 153 -13.67 8.06 5.97
N PHE A 154 -13.62 6.74 6.09
CA PHE A 154 -14.12 5.84 5.06
C PHE A 154 -15.65 5.86 4.91
N GLU A 155 -16.39 6.28 5.91
CA GLU A 155 -17.84 6.50 5.81
C GLU A 155 -18.19 7.74 4.97
N VAL A 156 -17.33 8.78 4.97
CA VAL A 156 -17.70 10.07 4.39
C VAL A 156 -16.85 10.51 3.19
N TYR A 157 -15.70 9.91 2.92
CA TYR A 157 -14.74 10.41 1.94
C TYR A 157 -15.29 10.47 0.50
N LYS A 158 -16.24 9.57 0.15
CA LYS A 158 -16.94 9.55 -1.14
C LYS A 158 -18.31 10.28 -1.11
N ALA A 159 -18.75 10.83 0.03
CA ALA A 159 -20.12 11.30 0.22
C ALA A 159 -20.58 12.41 -0.77
N LEU A 160 -19.66 13.15 -1.34
CA LEU A 160 -19.94 14.20 -2.34
C LEU A 160 -19.63 13.76 -3.78
N GLU A 161 -19.22 12.51 -3.99
CA GLU A 161 -18.94 11.96 -5.33
C GLU A 161 -20.22 11.38 -5.94
N PRO A 162 -20.66 11.87 -7.11
CA PRO A 162 -21.90 11.38 -7.74
C PRO A 162 -21.83 9.87 -8.04
N GLY A 163 -22.85 9.13 -7.59
CA GLY A 163 -22.94 7.68 -7.83
C GLY A 163 -22.00 6.80 -7.03
N LYS A 164 -21.24 7.38 -6.09
CA LYS A 164 -20.38 6.65 -5.20
C LYS A 164 -21.06 6.43 -3.84
N THR A 165 -20.83 5.26 -3.27
CA THR A 165 -21.29 4.89 -1.92
C THR A 165 -20.15 4.27 -1.12
N SER A 166 -20.21 4.40 0.19
CA SER A 166 -19.26 3.81 1.09
C SER A 166 -19.95 3.55 2.42
N SER A 167 -19.79 2.36 2.96
CA SER A 167 -20.28 2.01 4.30
C SER A 167 -19.29 1.10 4.99
N THR A 168 -19.12 1.26 6.30
CA THR A 168 -18.25 0.40 7.08
C THR A 168 -19.03 -0.81 7.61
N GLY A 169 -18.45 -1.99 7.49
CA GLY A 169 -19.01 -3.27 7.96
C GLY A 169 -18.51 -3.69 9.34
N GLY A 170 -17.67 -2.85 9.98
CA GLY A 170 -17.08 -3.11 11.28
C GLY A 170 -15.57 -3.30 11.25
N LEU A 171 -15.01 -3.55 12.42
CA LEU A 171 -13.58 -3.75 12.65
C LEU A 171 -13.35 -5.10 13.32
N ALA A 172 -12.21 -5.72 13.03
CA ALA A 172 -11.75 -6.93 13.71
C ALA A 172 -10.24 -6.87 13.94
N GLY A 173 -9.76 -7.69 14.88
CA GLY A 173 -8.38 -7.67 15.33
C GLY A 173 -7.40 -8.34 14.35
N ARG A 174 -6.18 -8.51 14.84
CA ARG A 174 -5.01 -9.01 14.11
C ARG A 174 -5.25 -10.36 13.41
N GLU A 175 -5.92 -11.30 14.07
CA GLU A 175 -6.16 -12.63 13.49
C GLU A 175 -6.99 -12.54 12.21
N ALA A 176 -8.08 -11.76 12.24
CA ALA A 176 -8.92 -11.51 11.08
C ALA A 176 -8.17 -10.78 9.96
N ALA A 177 -7.29 -9.83 10.30
CA ALA A 177 -6.42 -9.17 9.32
C ALA A 177 -5.52 -10.19 8.59
N TRP A 178 -4.92 -11.13 9.32
CA TRP A 178 -4.11 -12.19 8.72
C TRP A 178 -4.94 -13.17 7.89
N ASP A 179 -6.20 -13.44 8.25
CA ASP A 179 -7.10 -14.27 7.44
C ASP A 179 -7.36 -13.60 6.08
N GLU A 180 -7.65 -12.30 6.06
CA GLU A 180 -7.83 -11.55 4.80
C GLU A 180 -6.54 -11.52 3.96
N ILE A 181 -5.39 -11.29 4.58
CA ILE A 181 -4.10 -11.33 3.87
C ILE A 181 -3.85 -12.71 3.25
N ARG A 182 -4.10 -13.80 4.00
CA ARG A 182 -3.93 -15.17 3.48
C ARG A 182 -4.88 -15.45 2.32
N LYS A 183 -6.15 -15.05 2.44
CA LYS A 183 -7.17 -15.17 1.41
C LYS A 183 -6.76 -14.42 0.14
N ALA A 184 -6.36 -13.15 0.27
CA ALA A 184 -5.96 -12.31 -0.86
C ALA A 184 -4.67 -12.82 -1.54
N ARG A 185 -3.70 -13.34 -0.78
CA ARG A 185 -2.52 -14.02 -1.35
C ARG A 185 -2.89 -15.30 -2.09
N GLY A 186 -3.83 -16.09 -1.57
CA GLY A 186 -4.33 -17.30 -2.22
C GLY A 186 -5.07 -17.03 -3.53
N ASN A 187 -5.70 -15.88 -3.66
CA ASN A 187 -6.40 -15.45 -4.88
C ASN A 187 -5.44 -14.94 -5.97
N TYR A 188 -4.27 -14.44 -5.58
CA TYR A 188 -3.29 -13.88 -6.52
C TYR A 188 -2.63 -14.98 -7.35
N LYS A 189 -2.71 -14.88 -8.67
CA LYS A 189 -2.16 -15.87 -9.62
C LYS A 189 -0.90 -15.40 -10.34
N GLY A 190 -0.30 -14.31 -9.84
CA GLY A 190 0.81 -13.66 -10.52
C GLY A 190 0.36 -12.68 -11.59
N PRO A 191 1.28 -11.88 -12.15
CA PRO A 191 0.99 -11.04 -13.29
C PRO A 191 0.56 -11.91 -14.48
N ALA A 192 -0.47 -11.49 -15.20
CA ALA A 192 -0.87 -12.14 -16.44
C ALA A 192 0.30 -12.00 -17.45
N HIS A 193 0.85 -13.12 -17.88
CA HIS A 193 1.90 -13.20 -18.89
C HIS A 193 1.33 -13.03 -20.30
#